data_d509be3648807c58fbb0c24989a9b0f8
#
_entry.id   d509be3648807c58fbb0c24989a9b0f8
#
_cell.length_a   1.000
_cell.length_b   1.000
_cell.length_c   1.000
_cell.angle_alpha   90.00
_cell.angle_beta   90.00
_cell.angle_gamma   90.00
#
_symmetry.space_group_name_H-M   'P 1'
#
loop_
_entity.id
_entity.type
_entity.pdbx_description
1 polymer ?
#
loop_
_entity_poly.entity_id
_entity_poly.type
_entity_poly.pdbx_seq_one_letter_code
_entity_poly.pdbx_strand_id
1 'polypeptide(L)' 'MKAKDFREMSSTELNSKLADLKDELFRLRFQSAVNQLENPMRIKAVKKDIARILTVLKESDGAEA' A
#
# COMPACT_ATOMS: atom_id res chain seq x y z
N MET A 1 7.24 2.20 -4.53
CA MET A 1 7.08 1.55 -5.85
C MET A 1 6.22 2.43 -6.74
N LYS A 2 6.45 2.38 -8.03
CA LYS A 2 5.66 3.14 -9.00
C LYS A 2 4.41 2.36 -9.37
N ALA A 3 3.36 3.06 -9.82
CA ALA A 3 2.12 2.42 -10.24
C ALA A 3 2.36 1.36 -11.33
N LYS A 4 3.33 1.60 -12.21
CA LYS A 4 3.70 0.64 -13.24
C LYS A 4 4.11 -0.70 -12.66
N ASP A 5 4.87 -0.69 -11.57
CA ASP A 5 5.31 -1.92 -10.92
C ASP A 5 4.13 -2.74 -10.42
N PHE A 6 3.14 -2.07 -9.87
CA PHE A 6 1.94 -2.73 -9.38
C PHE A 6 1.09 -3.30 -10.52
N ARG A 7 1.07 -2.63 -11.67
CA ARG A 7 0.28 -3.10 -12.82
C ARG A 7 0.83 -4.39 -13.42
N GLU A 8 2.10 -4.67 -13.19
CA GLU A 8 2.72 -5.92 -13.67
C GLU A 8 2.45 -7.11 -12.74
N MET A 9 1.88 -6.84 -11.56
CA MET A 9 1.60 -7.88 -10.58
C MET A 9 0.21 -8.47 -10.79
N SER A 10 0.06 -9.77 -10.49
CA SER A 10 -1.25 -10.41 -10.50
C SER A 10 -2.11 -9.88 -9.35
N SER A 11 -3.43 -10.08 -9.45
CA SER A 11 -4.33 -9.65 -8.38
C SER A 11 -4.01 -10.35 -7.05
N THR A 12 -3.59 -11.60 -7.10
CA THR A 12 -3.16 -12.33 -5.89
C THR A 12 -1.95 -11.66 -5.25
N GLU A 13 -0.95 -11.30 -6.07
CA GLU A 13 0.24 -10.61 -5.58
C GLU A 13 -0.09 -9.23 -5.03
N LEU A 14 -0.99 -8.50 -5.71
CA LEU A 14 -1.42 -7.18 -5.25
C LEU A 14 -2.13 -7.27 -3.90
N ASN A 15 -3.01 -8.23 -3.73
CA ASN A 15 -3.72 -8.42 -2.46
C ASN A 15 -2.76 -8.78 -1.34
N SER A 16 -1.77 -9.62 -1.62
CA SER A 16 -0.74 -9.98 -0.65
C SER A 16 0.09 -8.76 -0.26
N LYS A 17 0.51 -7.97 -1.25
CA LYS A 17 1.26 -6.75 -1.01
C LYS A 17 0.46 -5.74 -0.21
N LEU A 18 -0.83 -5.63 -0.54
CA LEU A 18 -1.73 -4.72 0.17
C LEU A 18 -1.84 -5.11 1.65
N ALA A 19 -1.97 -6.39 1.94
CA ALA A 19 -2.03 -6.86 3.34
C ALA A 19 -0.75 -6.51 4.08
N ASP A 20 0.41 -6.72 3.44
CA ASP A 20 1.70 -6.39 4.04
C ASP A 20 1.82 -4.89 4.34
N LEU A 21 1.39 -4.06 3.39
CA LEU A 21 1.46 -2.61 3.56
C LEU A 21 0.50 -2.11 4.64
N LYS A 22 -0.68 -2.69 4.75
CA LYS A 22 -1.63 -2.35 5.81
C LYS A 22 -1.06 -2.71 7.18
N ASP A 23 -0.41 -3.86 7.28
CA ASP A 23 0.24 -4.28 8.52
C ASP A 23 1.37 -3.32 8.89
N GLU A 24 2.19 -2.96 7.91
CA GLU A 24 3.27 -1.99 8.12
C GLU A 24 2.71 -0.63 8.56
N LEU A 25 1.64 -0.17 7.93
CA LEU A 25 1.00 1.10 8.31
C LEU A 25 0.50 1.05 9.75
N PHE A 26 -0.11 -0.05 10.14
CA PHE A 26 -0.58 -0.23 11.51
C PHE A 26 0.56 -0.12 12.50
N ARG A 27 1.68 -0.79 12.21
CA ARG A 27 2.86 -0.74 13.07
C ARG A 27 3.44 0.66 13.17
N LEU A 28 3.51 1.37 12.03
CA LEU A 28 4.03 2.72 12.01
C LEU A 28 3.15 3.68 12.80
N ARG A 29 1.83 3.52 12.69
CA ARG A 29 0.88 4.34 13.47
C ARG A 29 1.04 4.06 14.96
N PHE A 30 1.24 2.81 15.32
CA PHE A 30 1.46 2.44 16.72
C PHE A 30 2.75 3.10 17.25
N GLN A 31 3.83 3.04 16.47
CA GLN A 31 5.09 3.69 16.83
C GLN A 31 4.92 5.20 17.00
N SER A 32 4.14 5.80 16.11
CA SER A 32 3.87 7.24 16.21
C SER A 32 3.08 7.56 17.48
N ALA A 33 2.10 6.71 17.82
CA ALA A 33 1.28 6.92 19.01
C ALA A 33 2.10 6.87 20.30
N VAL A 34 3.15 6.04 20.33
CA VAL A 34 4.04 5.96 21.49
C VAL A 34 5.28 6.84 21.35
N ASN A 35 5.24 7.73 20.36
CA ASN A 35 6.30 8.72 20.12
C ASN A 35 7.67 8.10 19.83
N GLN A 36 7.67 6.98 19.11
CA GLN A 36 8.90 6.27 18.75
C GLN A 36 9.21 6.35 17.25
N LEU A 37 8.36 7.01 16.46
CA LEU A 37 8.55 7.10 15.02
C LEU A 37 9.61 8.15 14.69
N GLU A 38 10.69 7.69 14.06
CA GLU A 38 11.80 8.58 13.67
C GLU A 38 11.56 9.25 12.32
N ASN A 39 10.78 8.62 11.44
CA ASN A 39 10.58 9.13 10.09
C ASN A 39 9.10 9.11 9.70
N PRO A 40 8.39 10.24 9.90
CA PRO A 40 6.97 10.32 9.55
C PRO A 40 6.71 10.20 8.05
N MET A 41 7.71 10.44 7.21
CA MET A 41 7.55 10.28 5.76
C MET A 41 7.27 8.82 5.38
N ARG A 42 7.69 7.88 6.21
CA ARG A 42 7.42 6.46 5.98
C ARG A 42 5.93 6.17 5.94
N ILE A 43 5.16 6.79 6.84
CA ILE A 43 3.70 6.63 6.86
C ILE A 43 3.10 7.11 5.55
N LYS A 44 3.55 8.27 5.06
CA LYS A 44 3.06 8.82 3.81
C LYS A 44 3.39 7.92 2.63
N ALA A 45 4.60 7.37 2.60
CA ALA A 45 5.03 6.48 1.52
C ALA A 45 4.18 5.20 1.49
N VAL A 46 3.93 4.61 2.65
CA VAL A 46 3.11 3.40 2.75
C VAL A 46 1.68 3.68 2.32
N LYS A 47 1.10 4.79 2.76
CA LYS A 47 -0.25 5.19 2.35
C LYS A 47 -0.36 5.36 0.84
N LYS A 48 0.65 5.96 0.21
CA LYS A 48 0.67 6.14 -1.24
C LYS A 48 0.72 4.80 -1.97
N ASP A 49 1.53 3.87 -1.48
CA ASP A 49 1.62 2.54 -2.08
C ASP A 49 0.29 1.80 -1.96
N ILE A 50 -0.36 1.88 -0.80
CA ILE A 50 -1.68 1.28 -0.61
C ILE A 50 -2.68 1.87 -1.61
N ALA A 51 -2.69 3.20 -1.76
CA ALA A 51 -3.59 3.86 -2.70
C ALA A 51 -3.33 3.42 -4.14
N ARG A 52 -2.06 3.27 -4.52
CA ARG A 52 -1.70 2.81 -5.86
C ARG A 52 -2.19 1.39 -6.12
N ILE A 53 -2.03 0.49 -5.15
CA ILE A 53 -2.50 -0.89 -5.30
C ILE A 53 -4.01 -0.91 -5.45
N LEU A 54 -4.73 -0.16 -4.63
CA LEU A 54 -6.19 -0.09 -4.71
C LEU A 54 -6.65 0.46 -6.05
N THR A 55 -5.94 1.46 -6.57
CA THR A 55 -6.24 2.02 -7.89
C THR A 55 -6.04 0.98 -8.98
N VAL A 56 -4.94 0.25 -8.95
CA VAL A 56 -4.65 -0.77 -9.94
C VAL A 56 -5.67 -1.91 -9.89
N LEU A 57 -6.05 -2.33 -8.69
CA LEU A 57 -7.08 -3.36 -8.54
C LEU A 57 -8.41 -2.89 -9.10
N LYS A 58 -8.77 -1.63 -8.86
CA LYS A 58 -10.00 -1.05 -9.40
C LYS A 58 -9.94 -0.92 -10.92
N GLU A 59 -8.80 -0.55 -11.48
CA GLU A 59 -8.62 -0.49 -12.93
C GLU A 59 -8.84 -1.85 -13.55
N SER A 60 -8.30 -2.90 -12.93
CA SER A 60 -8.46 -4.27 -13.42
C SER A 60 -9.92 -4.69 -13.44
N ASP A 61 -10.65 -4.40 -12.35
CA ASP A 61 -12.08 -4.71 -12.27
C ASP A 61 -12.87 -3.89 -13.29
N GLY A 62 -12.51 -2.61 -13.45
CA GLY A 62 -13.16 -1.73 -14.43
C GLY A 62 -12.90 -2.17 -15.86
N ALA A 63 -11.71 -2.69 -16.15
CA ALA A 63 -11.36 -3.16 -17.48
C ALA A 63 -12.19 -4.38 -17.88
N GLU A 64 -12.67 -5.14 -16.93
CA GLU A 64 -13.49 -6.32 -17.18
C GLU A 64 -14.98 -5.96 -17.34
N ALA A 65 -15.34 -4.80 -16.92
CA ALA A 65 -16.71 -4.31 -17.05
C ALA A 65 -16.91 -3.74 -18.43
#